data_8bfe5c48d6e305e8d3ff711f8ed55aa9
#
_entry.id   8bfe5c48d6e305e8d3ff711f8ed55aa9
#
_cell.length_a   1.000
_cell.length_b   1.000
_cell.length_c   1.000
_cell.angle_alpha   90.00
_cell.angle_beta   90.00
_cell.angle_gamma   90.00
#
_symmetry.space_group_name_H-M   'P 1'
#
loop_
_entity.id
_entity.type
_entity.pdbx_description
1 polymer ?
#
loop_
_entity_poly.entity_id
_entity_poly.type
_entity_poly.pdbx_seq_one_letter_code
_entity_poly.pdbx_strand_id
1 'polypeptide(L)'
;MLLDDLLDSWDRNNAILVNLLRVIPDGGLDARATPGGPSVAQMFTHVHYVRLVFVEEDAPEFAVAVPKEEWRAERDRERIARMLDESAKVVREAVKNRLETGRPMKLHYDHPLLFMQHMIWHEGYHHGQIKLALKIAGHPLSDDTAGPGTWHVWMDKT
;
A
#
# COMPACT_ATOMS: atom_id res chain seq x y z
N MET A 1 -3.88 0.21 -23.68
CA MET A 1 -4.66 -1.00 -23.27
C MET A 1 -3.96 -1.75 -22.16
N LEU A 2 -3.03 -2.66 -22.40
CA LEU A 2 -2.41 -3.45 -21.31
C LEU A 2 -1.75 -2.59 -20.22
N LEU A 3 -1.12 -1.49 -20.60
CA LEU A 3 -0.52 -0.55 -19.65
C LEU A 3 -1.60 0.11 -18.78
N ASP A 4 -2.69 0.57 -19.39
CA ASP A 4 -3.78 1.21 -18.65
C ASP A 4 -4.43 0.22 -17.67
N ASP A 5 -4.64 -1.04 -18.09
CA ASP A 5 -5.17 -2.10 -17.23
C ASP A 5 -4.24 -2.40 -16.05
N LEU A 6 -2.92 -2.40 -16.29
CA LEU A 6 -1.91 -2.57 -15.24
C LEU A 6 -1.94 -1.41 -14.24
N LEU A 7 -2.02 -0.18 -14.73
CA LEU A 7 -2.08 1.01 -13.90
C LEU A 7 -3.42 1.10 -13.13
N ASP A 8 -4.54 0.71 -13.74
CA ASP A 8 -5.83 0.56 -13.04
C ASP A 8 -5.75 -0.46 -11.91
N SER A 9 -5.10 -1.60 -12.17
CA SER A 9 -4.88 -2.62 -11.14
C SER A 9 -4.11 -2.06 -9.93
N TRP A 10 -3.10 -1.24 -10.17
CA TRP A 10 -2.36 -0.56 -9.11
C TRP A 10 -3.23 0.46 -8.33
N ASP A 11 -3.99 1.25 -9.05
CA ASP A 11 -4.89 2.25 -8.46
C ASP A 11 -5.95 1.57 -7.57
N ARG A 12 -6.50 0.42 -8.00
CA ARG A 12 -7.39 -0.43 -7.19
C ARG A 12 -6.71 -0.96 -5.94
N ASN A 13 -5.47 -1.42 -6.05
CA ASN A 13 -4.71 -1.90 -4.90
C ASN A 13 -4.54 -0.79 -3.84
N ASN A 14 -4.22 0.43 -4.25
CA ASN A 14 -4.15 1.56 -3.32
C ASN A 14 -5.51 1.91 -2.72
N ALA A 15 -6.57 1.94 -3.53
CA ALA A 15 -7.93 2.19 -3.06
C ALA A 15 -8.35 1.18 -1.97
N ILE A 16 -7.97 -0.09 -2.12
CA ILE A 16 -8.24 -1.14 -1.13
C ILE A 16 -7.60 -0.80 0.22
N LEU A 17 -6.34 -0.34 0.24
CA LEU A 17 -5.66 0.03 1.49
C LEU A 17 -6.28 1.27 2.14
N VAL A 18 -6.61 2.28 1.36
CA VAL A 18 -7.26 3.50 1.86
C VAL A 18 -8.67 3.19 2.38
N ASN A 19 -9.42 2.34 1.69
CA ASN A 19 -10.76 1.91 2.12
C ASN A 19 -10.69 1.06 3.39
N LEU A 20 -9.70 0.16 3.50
CA LEU A 20 -9.45 -0.60 4.72
C LEU A 20 -9.19 0.34 5.90
N LEU A 21 -8.31 1.33 5.72
CA LEU A 21 -8.01 2.34 6.74
C LEU A 21 -9.27 3.07 7.24
N ARG A 22 -10.18 3.41 6.33
CA ARG A 22 -11.40 4.16 6.65
C ARG A 22 -12.43 3.39 7.46
N VAL A 23 -12.46 2.06 7.34
CA VAL A 23 -13.40 1.20 8.08
C VAL A 23 -12.85 0.69 9.41
N ILE A 24 -11.60 1.01 9.76
CA ILE A 24 -11.01 0.64 11.05
C ILE A 24 -11.76 1.36 12.17
N PRO A 25 -12.25 0.64 13.21
CA PRO A 25 -12.91 1.24 14.36
C PRO A 25 -11.97 2.16 15.16
N ASP A 26 -12.56 3.02 15.99
CA ASP A 26 -11.80 3.85 16.91
C ASP A 26 -10.95 2.98 17.84
N GLY A 27 -9.69 3.38 18.04
CA GLY A 27 -8.68 2.60 18.77
C GLY A 27 -8.00 1.50 17.95
N GLY A 28 -8.55 1.13 16.79
CA GLY A 28 -7.99 0.07 15.93
C GLY A 28 -6.61 0.37 15.36
N LEU A 29 -6.22 1.64 15.19
CA LEU A 29 -4.89 2.01 14.72
C LEU A 29 -3.76 1.61 15.68
N ASP A 30 -4.06 1.49 16.97
CA ASP A 30 -3.10 1.04 17.99
C ASP A 30 -3.07 -0.49 18.14
N ALA A 31 -3.97 -1.22 17.48
CA ALA A 31 -4.06 -2.68 17.56
C ALA A 31 -2.76 -3.36 17.08
N ARG A 32 -2.39 -4.47 17.72
CA ARG A 32 -1.21 -5.28 17.41
C ARG A 32 -1.59 -6.76 17.41
N ALA A 33 -1.00 -7.54 16.51
CA ALA A 33 -1.18 -9.00 16.48
C ALA A 33 -0.40 -9.70 17.59
N THR A 34 0.76 -9.15 17.98
CA THR A 34 1.63 -9.71 19.01
C THR A 34 2.19 -8.60 19.90
N PRO A 35 2.50 -8.88 21.19
CA PRO A 35 3.23 -7.94 22.02
C PRO A 35 4.55 -7.54 21.37
N GLY A 36 4.84 -6.25 21.29
CA GLY A 36 6.06 -5.74 20.65
C GLY A 36 6.07 -5.74 19.11
N GLY A 37 5.08 -6.33 18.46
CA GLY A 37 4.90 -6.24 17.00
C GLY A 37 4.44 -4.85 16.54
N PRO A 38 4.41 -4.58 15.23
CA PRO A 38 3.95 -3.31 14.73
C PRO A 38 2.45 -3.11 14.97
N SER A 39 2.05 -1.87 15.24
CA SER A 39 0.63 -1.50 15.25
C SER A 39 0.06 -1.43 13.84
N VAL A 40 -1.27 -1.42 13.74
CA VAL A 40 -1.97 -1.20 12.46
C VAL A 40 -1.52 0.10 11.80
N ALA A 41 -1.40 1.20 12.56
CA ALA A 41 -0.88 2.47 12.04
C ALA A 41 0.55 2.32 11.48
N GLN A 42 1.41 1.61 12.20
CA GLN A 42 2.79 1.35 11.77
C GLN A 42 2.86 0.51 10.50
N MET A 43 1.95 -0.46 10.31
CA MET A 43 1.89 -1.24 9.07
C MET A 43 1.52 -0.38 7.85
N PHE A 44 0.60 0.55 7.98
CA PHE A 44 0.28 1.50 6.90
C PHE A 44 1.45 2.43 6.57
N THR A 45 2.12 2.97 7.56
CA THR A 45 3.26 3.86 7.33
C THR A 45 4.46 3.11 6.76
N HIS A 46 4.66 1.84 7.13
CA HIS A 46 5.63 0.96 6.52
C HIS A 46 5.35 0.72 5.02
N VAL A 47 4.10 0.47 4.64
CA VAL A 47 3.72 0.35 3.22
C VAL A 47 4.11 1.61 2.45
N HIS A 48 3.78 2.79 2.97
CA HIS A 48 4.18 4.06 2.37
C HIS A 48 5.71 4.18 2.24
N TYR A 49 6.45 3.87 3.29
CA TYR A 49 7.91 3.92 3.32
C TYR A 49 8.54 2.99 2.26
N VAL A 50 8.10 1.74 2.21
CA VAL A 50 8.64 0.73 1.27
C VAL A 50 8.44 1.15 -0.18
N ARG A 51 7.27 1.69 -0.53
CA ARG A 51 7.01 2.22 -1.88
C ARG A 51 8.05 3.27 -2.28
N LEU A 52 8.34 4.21 -1.38
CA LEU A 52 9.25 5.32 -1.65
C LEU A 52 10.71 4.88 -1.72
N VAL A 53 11.15 4.00 -0.82
CA VAL A 53 12.52 3.45 -0.84
C VAL A 53 12.80 2.71 -2.14
N PHE A 54 11.91 1.81 -2.55
CA PHE A 54 12.12 1.05 -3.79
C PHE A 54 12.05 1.92 -5.05
N VAL A 55 11.26 3.00 -5.06
CA VAL A 55 11.34 3.98 -6.15
C VAL A 55 12.67 4.72 -6.14
N GLU A 56 13.17 5.15 -4.97
CA GLU A 56 14.48 5.82 -4.86
C GLU A 56 15.61 4.92 -5.38
N GLU A 57 15.55 3.63 -5.10
CA GLU A 57 16.58 2.66 -5.50
C GLU A 57 16.49 2.26 -6.99
N ASP A 58 15.27 2.06 -7.51
CA ASP A 58 15.06 1.47 -8.85
C ASP A 58 14.66 2.46 -9.95
N ALA A 59 14.11 3.61 -9.57
CA ALA A 59 13.73 4.69 -10.48
C ALA A 59 14.00 6.06 -9.85
N PRO A 60 15.27 6.38 -9.52
CA PRO A 60 15.63 7.55 -8.69
C PRO A 60 15.20 8.89 -9.26
N GLU A 61 14.95 9.01 -10.56
CA GLU A 61 14.42 10.24 -11.18
C GLU A 61 12.97 10.55 -10.75
N PHE A 62 12.25 9.58 -10.17
CA PHE A 62 10.93 9.75 -9.58
C PHE A 62 10.96 9.84 -8.06
N ALA A 63 12.15 9.75 -7.45
CA ALA A 63 12.29 9.76 -6.01
C ALA A 63 11.76 11.05 -5.38
N VAL A 64 11.07 10.89 -4.28
CA VAL A 64 10.67 11.98 -3.38
C VAL A 64 11.27 11.72 -2.00
N ALA A 65 11.15 12.67 -1.08
CA ALA A 65 11.72 12.52 0.26
C ALA A 65 11.16 11.27 0.98
N VAL A 66 12.04 10.33 1.29
CA VAL A 66 11.71 9.15 2.09
C VAL A 66 11.63 9.56 3.56
N PRO A 67 10.57 9.14 4.31
CA PRO A 67 10.49 9.40 5.74
C PRO A 67 11.70 8.83 6.49
N LYS A 68 12.13 9.51 7.55
CA LYS A 68 13.24 9.02 8.39
C LYS A 68 12.89 7.79 9.21
N GLU A 69 11.61 7.63 9.53
CA GLU A 69 11.06 6.56 10.36
C GLU A 69 10.17 5.66 9.53
N GLU A 70 10.57 4.41 9.37
CA GLU A 70 9.86 3.40 8.61
C GLU A 70 8.53 3.00 9.27
N TRP A 71 8.56 2.74 10.56
CA TRP A 71 7.43 2.23 11.35
C TRP A 71 6.82 3.32 12.25
N ARG A 72 6.40 4.42 11.64
CA ARG A 72 5.84 5.57 12.36
C ARG A 72 4.45 5.25 12.91
N ALA A 73 4.22 5.51 14.20
CA ALA A 73 2.90 5.39 14.83
C ALA A 73 2.03 6.64 14.56
N GLU A 74 1.62 6.85 13.31
CA GLU A 74 0.73 7.94 12.91
C GLU A 74 -0.71 7.60 13.35
N ARG A 75 -1.43 8.56 13.93
CA ARG A 75 -2.80 8.39 14.41
C ARG A 75 -3.84 9.17 13.62
N ASP A 76 -3.41 10.10 12.79
CA ASP A 76 -4.29 10.85 11.90
C ASP A 76 -4.57 10.01 10.65
N ARG A 77 -5.80 9.47 10.54
CA ARG A 77 -6.24 8.63 9.41
C ARG A 77 -6.12 9.35 8.06
N GLU A 78 -6.51 10.62 8.02
CA GLU A 78 -6.45 11.39 6.77
C GLU A 78 -5.00 11.65 6.36
N ARG A 79 -4.11 11.79 7.31
CA ARG A 79 -2.67 11.88 7.02
C ARG A 79 -2.13 10.56 6.47
N ILE A 80 -2.50 9.41 7.07
CA ILE A 80 -2.12 8.09 6.55
C ILE A 80 -2.68 7.91 5.13
N ALA A 81 -3.95 8.26 4.89
CA ALA A 81 -4.56 8.16 3.57
C ALA A 81 -3.79 8.99 2.53
N ARG A 82 -3.46 10.24 2.83
CA ARG A 82 -2.63 11.08 1.95
C ARG A 82 -1.25 10.49 1.69
N MET A 83 -0.60 9.94 2.71
CA MET A 83 0.71 9.26 2.55
C MET A 83 0.61 8.08 1.57
N LEU A 84 -0.43 7.26 1.69
CA LEU A 84 -0.67 6.14 0.78
C LEU A 84 -0.91 6.61 -0.65
N ASP A 85 -1.76 7.62 -0.85
CA ASP A 85 -2.07 8.17 -2.17
C ASP A 85 -0.83 8.81 -2.83
N GLU A 86 -0.04 9.56 -2.07
CA GLU A 86 1.20 10.18 -2.55
C GLU A 86 2.21 9.11 -3.01
N SER A 87 2.47 8.10 -2.19
CA SER A 87 3.42 7.04 -2.55
C SER A 87 2.90 6.14 -3.68
N ALA A 88 1.60 5.89 -3.74
CA ALA A 88 1.00 5.15 -4.85
C ALA A 88 1.20 5.89 -6.19
N LYS A 89 1.02 7.21 -6.21
CA LYS A 89 1.27 8.04 -7.39
C LYS A 89 2.73 7.97 -7.82
N VAL A 90 3.67 8.03 -6.90
CA VAL A 90 5.12 7.93 -7.19
C VAL A 90 5.45 6.58 -7.85
N VAL A 91 4.98 5.47 -7.29
CA VAL A 91 5.14 4.12 -7.89
C VAL A 91 4.52 4.06 -9.29
N ARG A 92 3.29 4.55 -9.42
CA ARG A 92 2.54 4.55 -10.68
C ARG A 92 3.30 5.26 -11.81
N GLU A 93 3.79 6.47 -11.54
CA GLU A 93 4.53 7.27 -12.52
C GLU A 93 5.88 6.63 -12.88
N ALA A 94 6.59 6.07 -11.90
CA ALA A 94 7.83 5.35 -12.13
C ALA A 94 7.63 4.14 -13.06
N VAL A 95 6.66 3.28 -12.74
CA VAL A 95 6.36 2.08 -13.54
C VAL A 95 5.87 2.45 -14.94
N LYS A 96 4.94 3.41 -15.04
CA LYS A 96 4.45 3.92 -16.32
C LYS A 96 5.59 4.36 -17.23
N ASN A 97 6.46 5.23 -16.73
CA ASN A 97 7.59 5.74 -17.49
C ASN A 97 8.55 4.62 -17.94
N ARG A 98 8.87 3.68 -17.04
CA ARG A 98 9.74 2.55 -17.38
C ARG A 98 9.17 1.68 -18.51
N LEU A 99 7.85 1.43 -18.47
CA LEU A 99 7.18 0.66 -19.52
C LEU A 99 7.08 1.41 -20.84
N GLU A 100 6.77 2.71 -20.81
CA GLU A 100 6.66 3.53 -22.02
C GLU A 100 8.02 3.76 -22.70
N THR A 101 9.08 3.90 -21.92
CA THR A 101 10.42 4.21 -22.47
C THR A 101 11.30 2.99 -22.68
N GLY A 102 10.90 1.82 -22.20
CA GLY A 102 11.73 0.60 -22.23
C GLY A 102 12.99 0.67 -21.36
N ARG A 103 13.10 1.66 -20.47
CA ARG A 103 14.25 1.78 -19.56
C ARG A 103 14.19 0.73 -18.47
N PRO A 104 15.31 0.07 -18.13
CA PRO A 104 15.33 -0.96 -17.07
C PRO A 104 15.15 -0.34 -15.68
N MET A 105 14.74 -1.14 -14.74
CA MET A 105 14.87 -0.84 -13.31
C MET A 105 16.37 -0.82 -12.96
N LYS A 106 16.73 -0.03 -11.94
CA LYS A 106 18.15 0.25 -11.70
C LYS A 106 18.86 -0.84 -10.89
N LEU A 107 18.21 -1.39 -9.87
CA LEU A 107 18.90 -2.21 -8.86
C LEU A 107 18.28 -3.59 -8.64
N HIS A 108 16.98 -3.69 -8.35
CA HIS A 108 16.39 -4.92 -7.80
C HIS A 108 15.57 -5.75 -8.80
N TYR A 109 15.05 -5.15 -9.87
CA TYR A 109 14.06 -5.81 -10.71
C TYR A 109 14.49 -5.88 -12.17
N ASP A 110 14.34 -7.04 -12.76
CA ASP A 110 14.59 -7.24 -14.21
C ASP A 110 13.55 -6.50 -15.08
N HIS A 111 12.35 -6.25 -14.53
CA HIS A 111 11.26 -5.62 -15.27
C HIS A 111 10.33 -4.81 -14.36
N PRO A 112 9.81 -3.64 -14.79
CA PRO A 112 8.90 -2.81 -13.98
C PRO A 112 7.65 -3.53 -13.51
N LEU A 113 7.15 -4.50 -14.27
CA LEU A 113 6.02 -5.33 -13.86
C LEU A 113 6.32 -6.11 -12.56
N LEU A 114 7.53 -6.65 -12.42
CA LEU A 114 7.93 -7.39 -11.21
C LEU A 114 7.96 -6.49 -9.99
N PHE A 115 8.40 -5.26 -10.16
CA PHE A 115 8.32 -4.25 -9.09
C PHE A 115 6.88 -4.03 -8.63
N MET A 116 5.96 -3.75 -9.56
CA MET A 116 4.55 -3.53 -9.23
C MET A 116 3.91 -4.77 -8.58
N GLN A 117 4.19 -5.97 -9.10
CA GLN A 117 3.68 -7.21 -8.53
C GLN A 117 4.21 -7.46 -7.12
N HIS A 118 5.49 -7.14 -6.87
CA HIS A 118 6.07 -7.24 -5.53
C HIS A 118 5.37 -6.27 -4.55
N MET A 119 5.10 -5.02 -4.96
CA MET A 119 4.38 -4.08 -4.11
C MET A 119 2.97 -4.58 -3.79
N ILE A 120 2.21 -5.05 -4.79
CA ILE A 120 0.87 -5.60 -4.57
C ILE A 120 0.90 -6.80 -3.61
N TRP A 121 1.84 -7.74 -3.81
CA TRP A 121 1.98 -8.91 -2.94
C TRP A 121 2.36 -8.50 -1.50
N HIS A 122 3.33 -7.61 -1.33
CA HIS A 122 3.76 -7.08 -0.04
C HIS A 122 2.61 -6.39 0.72
N GLU A 123 1.84 -5.59 0.03
CA GLU A 123 0.71 -4.85 0.60
C GLU A 123 -0.46 -5.77 0.94
N GLY A 124 -0.72 -6.79 0.13
CA GLY A 124 -1.68 -7.86 0.45
C GLY A 124 -1.30 -8.64 1.69
N TYR A 125 0.00 -8.91 1.87
CA TYR A 125 0.53 -9.52 3.09
C TYR A 125 0.25 -8.66 4.33
N HIS A 126 0.53 -7.36 4.27
CA HIS A 126 0.23 -6.44 5.38
C HIS A 126 -1.27 -6.23 5.59
N HIS A 127 -2.08 -6.22 4.55
CA HIS A 127 -3.54 -6.21 4.67
C HIS A 127 -4.04 -7.35 5.56
N GLY A 128 -3.57 -8.57 5.30
CA GLY A 128 -3.92 -9.74 6.14
C GLY A 128 -3.48 -9.57 7.59
N GLN A 129 -2.26 -9.06 7.82
CA GLN A 129 -1.76 -8.79 9.16
C GLN A 129 -2.57 -7.71 9.89
N ILE A 130 -2.99 -6.66 9.21
CA ILE A 130 -3.85 -5.60 9.77
C ILE A 130 -5.18 -6.20 10.22
N LYS A 131 -5.86 -6.98 9.38
CA LYS A 131 -7.12 -7.64 9.76
C LYS A 131 -6.93 -8.58 10.95
N LEU A 132 -5.82 -9.32 11.00
CA LEU A 132 -5.50 -10.21 12.12
C LEU A 132 -5.26 -9.41 13.41
N ALA A 133 -4.49 -8.33 13.35
CA ALA A 133 -4.23 -7.47 14.51
C ALA A 133 -5.52 -6.88 15.08
N LEU A 134 -6.39 -6.38 14.21
CA LEU A 134 -7.72 -5.89 14.60
C LEU A 134 -8.56 -6.98 15.27
N LYS A 135 -8.60 -8.17 14.72
CA LYS A 135 -9.36 -9.30 15.28
C LYS A 135 -8.84 -9.69 16.67
N ILE A 136 -7.53 -9.80 16.85
CA ILE A 136 -6.90 -10.15 18.14
C ILE A 136 -7.16 -9.06 19.18
N ALA A 137 -7.14 -7.79 18.78
CA ALA A 137 -7.38 -6.65 19.68
C ALA A 137 -8.87 -6.39 19.98
N GLY A 138 -9.78 -7.23 19.51
CA GLY A 138 -11.22 -7.07 19.79
C GLY A 138 -11.95 -6.09 18.87
N HIS A 139 -11.36 -5.75 17.72
CA HIS A 139 -11.94 -4.87 16.68
C HIS A 139 -12.11 -5.62 15.33
N PRO A 140 -12.74 -6.82 15.30
CA PRO A 140 -12.85 -7.59 14.06
C PRO A 140 -13.62 -6.81 12.99
N LEU A 141 -13.14 -6.85 11.76
CA LEU A 141 -13.86 -6.36 10.60
C LEU A 141 -14.61 -7.53 9.96
N SER A 142 -15.94 -7.43 9.88
CA SER A 142 -16.75 -8.39 9.15
C SER A 142 -16.54 -8.25 7.64
N ASP A 143 -16.84 -9.32 6.91
CA ASP A 143 -16.79 -9.29 5.45
C ASP A 143 -17.79 -8.32 4.84
N ASP A 144 -18.96 -8.15 5.48
CA ASP A 144 -19.96 -7.16 5.07
C ASP A 144 -19.46 -5.71 5.21
N THR A 145 -18.63 -5.45 6.21
CA THR A 145 -18.04 -4.12 6.44
C THR A 145 -16.83 -3.87 5.52
N ALA A 146 -15.93 -4.83 5.42
CA ALA A 146 -14.67 -4.66 4.70
C ALA A 146 -14.76 -5.00 3.22
N GLY A 147 -15.58 -5.98 2.84
CA GLY A 147 -15.65 -6.53 1.49
C GLY A 147 -15.89 -5.49 0.38
N PRO A 148 -16.92 -4.63 0.50
CA PRO A 148 -17.23 -3.64 -0.54
C PRO A 148 -16.06 -2.73 -0.89
N GLY A 149 -15.28 -2.31 0.10
CA GLY A 149 -14.14 -1.42 -0.10
C GLY A 149 -12.81 -2.14 -0.36
N THR A 150 -12.76 -3.46 -0.26
CA THR A 150 -11.52 -4.23 -0.39
C THR A 150 -11.59 -5.19 -1.58
N TRP A 151 -11.80 -6.49 -1.39
CA TRP A 151 -11.71 -7.44 -2.51
C TRP A 151 -12.78 -7.26 -3.59
N HIS A 152 -13.96 -6.65 -3.30
CA HIS A 152 -14.95 -6.34 -4.32
C HIS A 152 -14.45 -5.32 -5.34
N VAL A 153 -13.54 -4.43 -4.95
CA VAL A 153 -12.93 -3.44 -5.85
C VAL A 153 -12.28 -4.09 -7.07
N TRP A 154 -11.73 -5.31 -6.92
CA TRP A 154 -11.17 -6.09 -8.04
C TRP A 154 -12.23 -6.54 -9.06
N MET A 155 -13.47 -6.70 -8.62
CA MET A 155 -14.57 -7.23 -9.44
C MET A 155 -15.46 -6.13 -10.02
N ASP A 156 -15.25 -4.87 -9.62
CA ASP A 156 -16.00 -3.73 -10.14
C ASP A 156 -15.69 -3.52 -11.62
N LYS A 157 -16.75 -3.51 -12.43
CA LYS A 157 -16.64 -3.22 -13.86
C LYS A 157 -16.75 -1.72 -14.07
N THR A 158 -15.81 -1.15 -14.78
CA THR A 158 -15.76 0.25 -15.22
C THR A 158 -16.25 0.40 -16.65
#